data_f51d42027eed56c7b9d1abcea67bbef8
#
_entry.id   f51d42027eed56c7b9d1abcea67bbef8
#
_cell.length_a   1.000
_cell.length_b   1.000
_cell.length_c   1.000
_cell.angle_alpha   90.00
_cell.angle_beta   90.00
_cell.angle_gamma   90.00
#
_symmetry.space_group_name_H-M   'P 1'
#
loop_
_entity.id
_entity.type
_entity.pdbx_description
1 polymer ?
#
loop_
_entity_poly.entity_id
_entity_poly.type
_entity_poly.pdbx_seq_one_letter_code
_entity_poly.pdbx_strand_id
1 'polypeptide(L)'
;MSEGRPTTASVPLHVLIVGGGIGGLCLAQGLKQSGISVAVYERDSSAQFKGQGYRLGIKEDGSRALRECLPQRLFDLVVATSIRSATRMVFLDHHLRPKFTKPLPHGEREDSRFGVDRFTLRQVLLAGLEGVVRFGKTCQGFDQVEGGRVRARFADGTSATGELLVGADGTGSVVRSQLVPDARIDDLHAAIYGKTPITPATMAWLPEVLVGTFNRMHGPDGVAMAVATCIRWESLAAATARLAPGLRLVDTPDYLSWTLGPLSDQFRSADGPTLHRLAQRMLTGWHPAARRIVDEADVAATFAVTIRSARPVQRWRAANVTLLGDAVHTMSPGRGEGANVALRDAALLRRRLVDVTNGMPLVQATAAYETEMLRYGFQAVADSLSKPFARREGPGRVPTGRAE
;
A
#
# COMPACT_ATOMS: atom_id res chain seq x y z
N MET A 1 20.95 54.46 12.03
CA MET A 1 21.65 53.18 12.22
C MET A 1 20.59 52.07 12.26
N SER A 2 20.44 51.35 11.13
CA SER A 2 19.48 50.27 10.99
C SER A 2 20.19 48.96 11.40
N GLU A 3 19.86 48.43 12.54
CA GLU A 3 20.33 47.11 13.00
C GLU A 3 19.77 46.04 12.08
N GLY A 4 20.65 45.45 11.27
CA GLY A 4 20.31 44.28 10.47
C GLY A 4 19.97 43.10 11.39
N ARG A 5 18.73 42.59 11.30
CA ARG A 5 18.35 41.32 11.91
C ARG A 5 19.33 40.24 11.43
N PRO A 6 19.90 39.44 12.33
CA PRO A 6 20.71 38.32 11.90
C PRO A 6 19.80 37.33 11.13
N THR A 7 20.11 37.09 9.87
CA THR A 7 19.58 35.95 9.11
C THR A 7 20.12 34.68 9.75
N THR A 8 19.29 34.05 10.59
CA THR A 8 19.58 32.69 11.04
C THR A 8 19.61 31.81 9.80
N ALA A 9 20.80 31.36 9.41
CA ALA A 9 20.96 30.36 8.38
C ALA A 9 20.11 29.15 8.78
N SER A 10 19.06 28.83 8.00
CA SER A 10 18.24 27.67 8.23
C SER A 10 19.11 26.43 8.14
N VAL A 11 19.20 25.65 9.21
CA VAL A 11 19.87 24.35 9.19
C VAL A 11 19.21 23.52 8.07
N PRO A 12 20.01 22.99 7.10
CA PRO A 12 19.42 22.26 5.99
C PRO A 12 18.65 21.06 6.51
N LEU A 13 17.36 20.97 6.19
CA LEU A 13 16.48 19.87 6.58
C LEU A 13 16.92 18.58 5.87
N HIS A 14 17.39 17.59 6.64
CA HIS A 14 17.69 16.24 6.15
C HIS A 14 16.71 15.22 6.76
N VAL A 15 15.97 14.54 5.91
CA VAL A 15 14.90 13.60 6.30
C VAL A 15 15.38 12.16 6.15
N LEU A 16 15.31 11.40 7.23
CA LEU A 16 15.55 9.95 7.23
C LEU A 16 14.22 9.23 7.11
N ILE A 17 14.08 8.36 6.12
CA ILE A 17 12.90 7.52 5.94
C ILE A 17 13.29 6.06 6.20
N VAL A 18 12.68 5.42 7.18
CA VAL A 18 12.85 4.00 7.46
C VAL A 18 11.73 3.23 6.77
N GLY A 19 12.07 2.47 5.74
CA GLY A 19 11.15 1.68 4.92
C GLY A 19 10.98 2.20 3.48
N GLY A 20 11.39 1.40 2.51
CA GLY A 20 11.26 1.63 1.06
C GLY A 20 9.99 0.99 0.48
N GLY A 21 8.87 1.07 1.20
CA GLY A 21 7.54 0.73 0.72
C GLY A 21 6.93 1.84 -0.17
N ILE A 22 5.70 1.63 -0.64
CA ILE A 22 5.02 2.58 -1.56
C ILE A 22 4.94 4.00 -0.97
N GLY A 23 4.54 4.13 0.30
CA GLY A 23 4.43 5.44 0.94
C GLY A 23 5.79 6.11 1.17
N GLY A 24 6.79 5.36 1.70
CA GLY A 24 8.14 5.90 1.94
C GLY A 24 8.85 6.34 0.67
N LEU A 25 8.75 5.56 -0.41
CA LEU A 25 9.33 5.93 -1.71
C LEU A 25 8.58 7.10 -2.37
N CYS A 26 7.26 7.17 -2.23
CA CYS A 26 6.47 8.31 -2.71
C CYS A 26 6.89 9.61 -2.00
N LEU A 27 7.06 9.56 -0.67
CA LEU A 27 7.59 10.69 0.10
C LEU A 27 9.00 11.08 -0.38
N ALA A 28 9.89 10.10 -0.55
CA ALA A 28 11.26 10.35 -1.02
C ALA A 28 11.30 11.04 -2.39
N GLN A 29 10.45 10.61 -3.34
CA GLN A 29 10.29 11.28 -4.63
C GLN A 29 9.85 12.73 -4.47
N GLY A 30 8.80 12.95 -3.66
CA GLY A 30 8.27 14.29 -3.45
C GLY A 30 9.25 15.22 -2.75
N LEU A 31 10.02 14.75 -1.76
CA LEU A 31 11.06 15.53 -1.08
C LEU A 31 12.19 15.87 -2.03
N LYS A 32 12.68 14.90 -2.80
CA LYS A 32 13.71 15.12 -3.81
C LYS A 32 13.29 16.19 -4.83
N GLN A 33 12.06 16.12 -5.34
CA GLN A 33 11.53 17.16 -6.25
C GLN A 33 11.45 18.54 -5.61
N SER A 34 11.24 18.60 -4.29
CA SER A 34 11.18 19.85 -3.54
C SER A 34 12.55 20.36 -3.08
N GLY A 35 13.66 19.71 -3.50
CA GLY A 35 15.02 20.09 -3.10
C GLY A 35 15.35 19.79 -1.63
N ILE A 36 14.50 19.00 -0.93
CA ILE A 36 14.74 18.61 0.46
C ILE A 36 15.64 17.38 0.51
N SER A 37 16.69 17.45 1.31
CA SER A 37 17.64 16.35 1.49
C SER A 37 16.94 15.14 2.13
N VAL A 38 17.10 13.95 1.54
CA VAL A 38 16.42 12.75 1.98
C VAL A 38 17.28 11.49 1.81
N ALA A 39 17.20 10.56 2.75
CA ALA A 39 17.75 9.22 2.65
C ALA A 39 16.70 8.18 3.08
N VAL A 40 16.60 7.09 2.33
CA VAL A 40 15.69 5.97 2.61
C VAL A 40 16.51 4.75 3.02
N TYR A 41 16.10 4.09 4.08
CA TYR A 41 16.75 2.89 4.62
C TYR A 41 15.76 1.72 4.53
N GLU A 42 16.07 0.77 3.64
CA GLU A 42 15.21 -0.38 3.34
C GLU A 42 15.88 -1.68 3.80
N ARG A 43 15.12 -2.53 4.50
CA ARG A 43 15.61 -3.83 4.98
C ARG A 43 15.83 -4.86 3.87
N ASP A 44 15.04 -4.79 2.79
CA ASP A 44 15.22 -5.67 1.64
C ASP A 44 16.66 -5.53 1.11
N SER A 45 17.23 -6.64 0.65
CA SER A 45 18.62 -6.66 0.16
C SER A 45 18.79 -5.97 -1.19
N SER A 46 17.71 -5.78 -1.94
CA SER A 46 17.74 -5.13 -3.26
C SER A 46 16.37 -4.60 -3.69
N ALA A 47 16.36 -3.80 -4.74
CA ALA A 47 15.16 -3.30 -5.41
C ALA A 47 14.26 -4.42 -5.97
N GLN A 48 14.84 -5.57 -6.26
CA GLN A 48 14.19 -6.71 -6.94
C GLN A 48 13.49 -7.68 -5.99
N PHE A 49 13.48 -7.41 -4.69
CA PHE A 49 12.79 -8.26 -3.72
C PHE A 49 11.26 -8.23 -3.96
N LYS A 50 10.66 -9.42 -4.19
CA LYS A 50 9.28 -9.58 -4.65
C LYS A 50 8.27 -9.95 -3.55
N GLY A 51 8.67 -9.94 -2.29
CA GLY A 51 7.97 -10.60 -1.18
C GLY A 51 6.65 -9.97 -0.70
N GLN A 52 5.99 -9.11 -1.46
CA GLN A 52 4.82 -8.42 -0.92
C GLN A 52 3.75 -8.14 -1.98
N GLY A 53 2.56 -8.79 -1.84
CA GLY A 53 1.31 -8.44 -2.49
C GLY A 53 1.40 -8.17 -4.00
N TYR A 54 0.28 -8.24 -4.70
CA TYR A 54 0.33 -8.17 -6.15
C TYR A 54 -0.33 -6.92 -6.70
N ARG A 55 -1.66 -6.88 -6.64
CA ARG A 55 -2.45 -5.81 -7.23
C ARG A 55 -2.84 -4.76 -6.18
N LEU A 56 -2.69 -3.49 -6.52
CA LEU A 56 -3.22 -2.36 -5.76
C LEU A 56 -4.25 -1.62 -6.60
N GLY A 57 -5.32 -1.17 -5.96
CA GLY A 57 -6.24 -0.20 -6.54
C GLY A 57 -5.82 1.21 -6.14
N ILE A 58 -5.49 2.05 -7.10
CA ILE A 58 -5.24 3.46 -6.88
C ILE A 58 -6.55 4.21 -7.09
N LYS A 59 -6.93 5.02 -6.12
CA LYS A 59 -8.12 5.88 -6.10
C LYS A 59 -7.73 7.33 -6.27
N GLU A 60 -8.69 8.25 -6.32
CA GLU A 60 -8.45 9.68 -6.61
C GLU A 60 -7.40 10.28 -5.67
N ASP A 61 -7.49 10.03 -4.36
CA ASP A 61 -6.52 10.58 -3.38
C ASP A 61 -5.12 10.02 -3.60
N GLY A 62 -5.00 8.71 -3.87
CA GLY A 62 -3.73 8.08 -4.19
C GLY A 62 -3.14 8.56 -5.52
N SER A 63 -3.98 8.70 -6.55
CA SER A 63 -3.56 9.23 -7.85
C SER A 63 -3.09 10.69 -7.75
N ARG A 64 -3.83 11.52 -7.02
CA ARG A 64 -3.44 12.92 -6.75
C ARG A 64 -2.10 12.99 -6.03
N ALA A 65 -1.90 12.15 -5.01
CA ALA A 65 -0.65 12.07 -4.27
C ALA A 65 0.53 11.64 -5.15
N LEU A 66 0.34 10.63 -6.01
CA LEU A 66 1.37 10.21 -6.98
C LEU A 66 1.71 11.33 -7.95
N ARG A 67 0.69 12.03 -8.49
CA ARG A 67 0.89 13.17 -9.41
C ARG A 67 1.65 14.31 -8.74
N GLU A 68 1.40 14.57 -7.46
CA GLU A 68 2.07 15.61 -6.71
C GLU A 68 3.52 15.26 -6.34
N CYS A 69 3.79 13.99 -6.05
CA CYS A 69 5.09 13.56 -5.54
C CYS A 69 6.05 13.04 -6.62
N LEU A 70 5.56 12.67 -7.81
CA LEU A 70 6.37 12.11 -8.88
C LEU A 70 6.67 13.15 -9.96
N PRO A 71 7.88 13.11 -10.59
CA PRO A 71 8.07 13.76 -11.88
C PRO A 71 7.00 13.33 -12.88
N GLN A 72 6.49 14.25 -13.70
CA GLN A 72 5.36 13.99 -14.61
C GLN A 72 5.57 12.73 -15.45
N ARG A 73 6.77 12.53 -16.01
CA ARG A 73 7.12 11.34 -16.81
C ARG A 73 6.97 10.01 -16.05
N LEU A 74 7.26 10.00 -14.74
CA LEU A 74 7.09 8.80 -13.90
C LEU A 74 5.62 8.57 -13.54
N PHE A 75 4.85 9.62 -13.31
CA PHE A 75 3.41 9.52 -13.13
C PHE A 75 2.75 8.96 -14.40
N ASP A 76 3.09 9.50 -15.57
CA ASP A 76 2.58 9.00 -16.85
C ASP A 76 2.97 7.54 -17.09
N LEU A 77 4.17 7.13 -16.66
CA LEU A 77 4.61 5.74 -16.73
C LEU A 77 3.77 4.84 -15.80
N VAL A 78 3.43 5.28 -14.58
CA VAL A 78 2.52 4.54 -13.69
C VAL A 78 1.15 4.36 -14.36
N VAL A 79 0.61 5.39 -14.98
CA VAL A 79 -0.70 5.32 -15.69
C VAL A 79 -0.62 4.39 -16.90
N ALA A 80 0.41 4.53 -17.74
CA ALA A 80 0.58 3.71 -18.95
C ALA A 80 0.76 2.21 -18.63
N THR A 81 1.47 1.90 -17.53
CA THR A 81 1.68 0.51 -17.08
C THR A 81 0.58 0.02 -16.13
N SER A 82 -0.49 0.78 -15.96
CA SER A 82 -1.60 0.40 -15.10
C SER A 82 -2.35 -0.82 -15.65
N ILE A 83 -3.03 -1.50 -14.75
CA ILE A 83 -3.87 -2.65 -15.03
C ILE A 83 -5.24 -2.15 -15.50
N ARG A 84 -5.80 -2.77 -16.52
CA ARG A 84 -7.17 -2.53 -16.98
C ARG A 84 -8.13 -2.66 -15.80
N SER A 85 -8.87 -1.60 -15.52
CA SER A 85 -9.78 -1.56 -14.38
C SER A 85 -10.94 -2.52 -14.57
N ALA A 86 -11.27 -3.27 -13.51
CA ALA A 86 -12.52 -4.01 -13.47
C ALA A 86 -13.69 -3.03 -13.42
N THR A 87 -14.68 -3.24 -14.29
CA THR A 87 -15.88 -2.38 -14.37
C THR A 87 -16.96 -2.77 -13.36
N ARG A 88 -16.88 -3.98 -12.84
CA ARG A 88 -17.86 -4.54 -11.91
C ARG A 88 -17.23 -5.54 -10.96
N MET A 89 -17.82 -5.66 -9.79
CA MET A 89 -17.56 -6.73 -8.83
C MET A 89 -18.69 -7.75 -8.96
N VAL A 90 -18.35 -9.03 -9.15
CA VAL A 90 -19.30 -10.13 -9.28
C VAL A 90 -19.16 -11.04 -8.08
N PHE A 91 -20.30 -11.32 -7.42
CA PHE A 91 -20.40 -12.28 -6.33
C PHE A 91 -20.94 -13.59 -6.87
N LEU A 92 -20.21 -14.66 -6.63
CA LEU A 92 -20.46 -15.98 -7.18
C LEU A 92 -20.56 -17.02 -6.05
N ASP A 93 -21.22 -18.13 -6.30
CA ASP A 93 -21.00 -19.33 -5.50
C ASP A 93 -19.77 -20.10 -6.01
N HIS A 94 -19.39 -21.17 -5.32
CA HIS A 94 -18.24 -22.02 -5.66
C HIS A 94 -18.41 -22.81 -6.98
N HIS A 95 -19.61 -22.80 -7.58
CA HIS A 95 -19.89 -23.33 -8.92
C HIS A 95 -19.89 -22.24 -10.00
N LEU A 96 -19.39 -21.03 -9.69
CA LEU A 96 -19.37 -19.84 -10.54
C LEU A 96 -20.77 -19.34 -10.96
N ARG A 97 -21.83 -19.67 -10.24
CA ARG A 97 -23.17 -19.15 -10.49
C ARG A 97 -23.27 -17.73 -9.89
N PRO A 98 -23.59 -16.71 -10.70
CA PRO A 98 -23.74 -15.34 -10.20
C PRO A 98 -24.86 -15.21 -9.17
N LYS A 99 -24.56 -14.57 -8.04
CA LYS A 99 -25.54 -14.22 -6.99
C LYS A 99 -26.00 -12.77 -7.15
N PHE A 100 -25.05 -11.85 -7.30
CA PHE A 100 -25.31 -10.47 -7.63
C PHE A 100 -24.06 -9.80 -8.20
N THR A 101 -24.29 -8.68 -8.89
CA THR A 101 -23.20 -7.86 -9.46
C THR A 101 -23.34 -6.43 -8.96
N LYS A 102 -22.20 -5.82 -8.62
CA LYS A 102 -22.12 -4.43 -8.22
C LYS A 102 -21.22 -3.68 -9.21
N PRO A 103 -21.66 -2.57 -9.79
CA PRO A 103 -20.79 -1.72 -10.60
C PRO A 103 -19.66 -1.18 -9.71
N LEU A 104 -18.48 -1.09 -10.26
CA LEU A 104 -17.34 -0.42 -9.61
C LEU A 104 -17.30 1.03 -10.09
N PRO A 105 -17.00 1.98 -9.19
CA PRO A 105 -16.87 3.37 -9.58
C PRO A 105 -15.77 3.52 -10.62
N HIS A 106 -16.09 4.21 -11.73
CA HIS A 106 -15.09 4.69 -12.67
C HIS A 106 -14.67 6.09 -12.23
N GLY A 107 -13.40 6.47 -12.44
CA GLY A 107 -12.97 7.84 -12.25
C GLY A 107 -13.50 8.73 -13.37
N GLU A 108 -13.71 10.01 -13.09
CA GLU A 108 -14.06 11.01 -14.10
C GLU A 108 -12.99 11.15 -15.19
N ARG A 109 -11.75 10.77 -14.86
CA ARG A 109 -10.58 10.74 -15.75
C ARG A 109 -9.92 9.37 -15.66
N GLU A 110 -9.38 8.88 -16.76
CA GLU A 110 -8.68 7.58 -16.84
C GLU A 110 -7.52 7.46 -15.85
N ASP A 111 -6.89 8.59 -15.51
CA ASP A 111 -5.76 8.69 -14.60
C ASP A 111 -6.14 8.96 -13.13
N SER A 112 -7.43 9.00 -12.80
CA SER A 112 -7.90 9.25 -11.43
C SER A 112 -8.15 7.98 -10.62
N ARG A 113 -8.50 6.88 -11.30
CA ARG A 113 -8.70 5.55 -10.69
C ARG A 113 -8.18 4.46 -11.61
N PHE A 114 -7.22 3.68 -11.14
CA PHE A 114 -6.61 2.59 -11.91
C PHE A 114 -6.05 1.49 -11.02
N GLY A 115 -5.84 0.33 -11.58
CA GLY A 115 -5.10 -0.77 -10.92
C GLY A 115 -3.62 -0.68 -11.24
N VAL A 116 -2.77 -1.13 -10.32
CA VAL A 116 -1.34 -1.27 -10.58
C VAL A 116 -0.83 -2.60 -10.04
N ASP A 117 0.16 -3.16 -10.69
CA ASP A 117 1.02 -4.17 -10.08
C ASP A 117 1.92 -3.49 -9.04
N ARG A 118 1.93 -4.01 -7.82
CA ARG A 118 2.67 -3.40 -6.70
C ARG A 118 4.17 -3.38 -6.95
N PHE A 119 4.71 -4.43 -7.55
CA PHE A 119 6.13 -4.51 -7.84
C PHE A 119 6.52 -3.50 -8.93
N THR A 120 5.73 -3.39 -9.99
CA THR A 120 5.92 -2.38 -11.04
C THR A 120 5.86 -0.95 -10.47
N LEU A 121 4.84 -0.63 -9.64
CA LEU A 121 4.76 0.68 -9.00
C LEU A 121 5.99 0.97 -8.13
N ARG A 122 6.46 -0.01 -7.33
CA ARG A 122 7.67 0.16 -6.51
C ARG A 122 8.90 0.45 -7.36
N GLN A 123 9.08 -0.24 -8.49
CA GLN A 123 10.17 0.02 -9.42
C GLN A 123 10.13 1.44 -9.99
N VAL A 124 8.94 1.92 -10.40
CA VAL A 124 8.77 3.29 -10.90
C VAL A 124 9.08 4.31 -9.78
N LEU A 125 8.63 4.06 -8.55
CA LEU A 125 8.93 4.92 -7.41
C LEU A 125 10.42 4.92 -7.03
N LEU A 126 11.17 3.88 -7.32
CA LEU A 126 12.63 3.81 -7.12
C LEU A 126 13.41 4.55 -8.21
N ALA A 127 12.82 4.78 -9.37
CA ALA A 127 13.52 5.39 -10.50
C ALA A 127 14.01 6.79 -10.16
N GLY A 128 15.31 7.02 -10.35
CA GLY A 128 15.97 8.28 -10.04
C GLY A 128 16.23 8.49 -8.53
N LEU A 129 16.05 7.47 -7.68
CA LEU A 129 16.44 7.50 -6.26
C LEU A 129 17.75 6.76 -5.99
N GLU A 130 18.56 6.51 -7.01
CA GLU A 130 19.90 5.93 -6.87
C GLU A 130 20.75 6.81 -5.93
N GLY A 131 21.39 6.19 -4.96
CA GLY A 131 22.13 6.93 -3.92
C GLY A 131 21.29 7.54 -2.79
N VAL A 132 19.96 7.65 -2.96
CA VAL A 132 19.00 8.04 -1.90
C VAL A 132 18.56 6.81 -1.11
N VAL A 133 18.25 5.69 -1.78
CA VAL A 133 17.81 4.46 -1.14
C VAL A 133 19.01 3.58 -0.81
N ARG A 134 19.08 3.15 0.45
CA ARG A 134 20.10 2.25 0.99
C ARG A 134 19.41 0.93 1.38
N PHE A 135 19.68 -0.11 0.62
CA PHE A 135 19.17 -1.47 0.86
C PHE A 135 19.98 -2.22 1.92
N GLY A 136 19.42 -3.31 2.46
CA GLY A 136 20.03 -4.12 3.51
C GLY A 136 20.09 -3.43 4.87
N LYS A 137 19.31 -2.37 5.09
CA LYS A 137 19.31 -1.56 6.31
C LYS A 137 18.09 -1.87 7.18
N THR A 138 18.22 -2.88 8.04
CA THR A 138 17.20 -3.22 9.05
C THR A 138 17.30 -2.27 10.23
N CYS A 139 16.31 -1.41 10.41
CA CYS A 139 16.25 -0.49 11.55
C CYS A 139 16.02 -1.25 12.85
N GLN A 140 16.79 -0.88 13.90
CA GLN A 140 16.68 -1.42 15.27
C GLN A 140 16.09 -0.40 16.26
N GLY A 141 16.00 0.86 15.87
CA GLY A 141 15.48 1.94 16.70
C GLY A 141 16.12 3.28 16.38
N PHE A 142 15.84 4.27 17.21
CA PHE A 142 16.39 5.62 17.06
C PHE A 142 16.74 6.22 18.41
N ASP A 143 17.65 7.21 18.40
CA ASP A 143 18.05 7.99 19.56
C ASP A 143 17.87 9.48 19.27
N GLN A 144 17.48 10.26 20.28
CA GLN A 144 17.59 11.71 20.23
C GLN A 144 19.06 12.09 20.43
N VAL A 145 19.59 12.98 19.60
CA VAL A 145 20.95 13.47 19.70
C VAL A 145 21.00 14.99 19.84
N GLU A 146 22.17 15.52 20.20
CA GLU A 146 22.35 16.95 20.40
C GLU A 146 21.90 17.78 19.21
N GLY A 147 21.47 19.02 19.48
CA GLY A 147 20.98 19.94 18.45
C GLY A 147 19.58 19.61 17.92
N GLY A 148 18.79 18.82 18.65
CA GLY A 148 17.40 18.48 18.27
C GLY A 148 17.31 17.54 17.07
N ARG A 149 18.39 16.80 16.77
CA ARG A 149 18.45 15.82 15.69
C ARG A 149 18.10 14.42 16.18
N VAL A 150 17.80 13.54 15.24
CA VAL A 150 17.50 12.13 15.50
C VAL A 150 18.48 11.23 14.75
N ARG A 151 18.91 10.15 15.40
CA ARG A 151 19.81 9.13 14.84
C ARG A 151 19.10 7.78 14.74
N ALA A 152 18.93 7.27 13.52
CA ALA A 152 18.48 5.90 13.27
C ALA A 152 19.66 4.93 13.43
N ARG A 153 19.41 3.75 14.05
CA ARG A 153 20.39 2.67 14.22
C ARG A 153 19.97 1.45 13.40
N PHE A 154 20.95 0.80 12.77
CA PHE A 154 20.72 -0.36 11.91
C PHE A 154 21.43 -1.62 12.45
N ALA A 155 20.90 -2.78 12.04
CA ALA A 155 21.38 -4.09 12.50
C ALA A 155 22.83 -4.41 12.11
N ASP A 156 23.34 -3.76 11.05
CA ASP A 156 24.73 -3.88 10.61
C ASP A 156 25.72 -2.99 11.39
N GLY A 157 25.27 -2.39 12.50
CA GLY A 157 26.08 -1.51 13.34
C GLY A 157 26.22 -0.08 12.82
N THR A 158 25.72 0.24 11.62
CA THR A 158 25.75 1.60 11.10
C THR A 158 24.61 2.47 11.67
N SER A 159 24.76 3.78 11.53
CA SER A 159 23.72 4.74 11.91
C SER A 159 23.65 5.89 10.93
N ALA A 160 22.52 6.64 10.97
CA ALA A 160 22.31 7.85 10.20
C ALA A 160 21.65 8.92 11.07
N THR A 161 22.02 10.18 10.86
CA THR A 161 21.51 11.32 11.64
C THR A 161 20.87 12.33 10.72
N GLY A 162 19.72 12.86 11.11
CA GLY A 162 18.97 13.88 10.38
C GLY A 162 18.12 14.75 11.32
N GLU A 163 17.45 15.73 10.74
CA GLU A 163 16.54 16.62 11.48
C GLU A 163 15.17 16.00 11.69
N LEU A 164 14.76 15.06 10.81
CA LEU A 164 13.49 14.33 10.92
C LEU A 164 13.68 12.85 10.59
N LEU A 165 13.07 11.97 11.39
CA LEU A 165 12.91 10.55 11.09
C LEU A 165 11.44 10.23 10.78
N VAL A 166 11.21 9.55 9.67
CA VAL A 166 9.89 9.07 9.26
C VAL A 166 9.87 7.55 9.28
N GLY A 167 9.10 6.95 10.19
CA GLY A 167 8.83 5.52 10.20
C GLY A 167 7.80 5.15 9.14
N ALA A 168 8.25 4.55 8.04
CA ALA A 168 7.44 4.01 6.94
C ALA A 168 7.67 2.49 6.80
N ASP A 169 8.06 1.83 7.89
CA ASP A 169 8.54 0.45 7.99
C ASP A 169 7.42 -0.60 8.14
N GLY A 170 6.20 -0.19 7.82
CA GLY A 170 5.04 -1.05 7.67
C GLY A 170 4.45 -1.54 8.99
N THR A 171 3.57 -2.54 8.92
CA THR A 171 2.77 -3.05 10.05
C THR A 171 3.62 -3.45 11.26
N GLY A 172 4.82 -4.01 11.03
CA GLY A 172 5.77 -4.39 12.08
C GLY A 172 6.74 -3.27 12.47
N SER A 173 6.36 -2.00 12.38
CA SER A 173 7.22 -0.85 12.59
C SER A 173 7.96 -0.85 13.92
N VAL A 174 9.29 -0.83 13.83
CA VAL A 174 10.18 -0.64 14.99
C VAL A 174 10.12 0.81 15.47
N VAL A 175 10.00 1.76 14.53
CA VAL A 175 9.88 3.19 14.87
C VAL A 175 8.61 3.44 15.67
N ARG A 176 7.44 2.88 15.25
CA ARG A 176 6.20 2.97 16.03
C ARG A 176 6.37 2.36 17.42
N SER A 177 6.93 1.16 17.52
CA SER A 177 7.05 0.45 18.79
C SER A 177 7.84 1.25 19.82
N GLN A 178 8.82 2.04 19.39
CA GLN A 178 9.59 2.91 20.26
C GLN A 178 8.87 4.26 20.51
N LEU A 179 8.20 4.82 19.48
CA LEU A 179 7.57 6.14 19.55
C LEU A 179 6.23 6.11 20.31
N VAL A 180 5.46 5.05 20.12
CA VAL A 180 4.12 4.83 20.68
C VAL A 180 4.03 3.40 21.26
N PRO A 181 4.68 3.13 22.41
CA PRO A 181 4.78 1.76 22.95
C PRO A 181 3.43 1.09 23.22
N ASP A 182 2.40 1.90 23.51
CA ASP A 182 1.04 1.41 23.78
C ASP A 182 0.20 1.16 22.53
N ALA A 183 0.74 1.43 21.33
CA ALA A 183 0.05 1.16 20.07
C ALA A 183 -0.23 -0.34 19.92
N ARG A 184 -1.50 -0.67 19.59
CA ARG A 184 -1.95 -2.05 19.42
C ARG A 184 -2.33 -2.32 17.98
N ILE A 185 -2.01 -3.51 17.51
CA ILE A 185 -2.41 -4.04 16.21
C ILE A 185 -3.06 -5.39 16.46
N ASP A 186 -4.28 -5.55 15.95
CA ASP A 186 -5.04 -6.79 16.05
C ASP A 186 -4.80 -7.66 14.81
N ASP A 187 -4.55 -8.94 15.01
CA ASP A 187 -4.61 -9.96 13.97
C ASP A 187 -6.07 -10.33 13.73
N LEU A 188 -6.59 -10.14 12.52
CA LEU A 188 -7.98 -10.42 12.18
C LEU A 188 -8.16 -11.86 11.67
N HIS A 189 -7.49 -12.19 10.59
CA HIS A 189 -7.46 -13.51 9.98
C HIS A 189 -6.26 -13.61 9.04
N ALA A 190 -5.99 -14.81 8.55
CA ALA A 190 -5.00 -15.03 7.51
C ALA A 190 -5.67 -15.57 6.23
N ALA A 191 -4.99 -15.37 5.09
CA ALA A 191 -5.40 -15.87 3.79
C ALA A 191 -4.18 -16.26 2.96
N ILE A 192 -4.38 -17.16 2.00
CA ILE A 192 -3.39 -17.50 0.98
C ILE A 192 -3.52 -16.50 -0.15
N TYR A 193 -2.41 -15.92 -0.60
CA TYR A 193 -2.30 -15.09 -1.78
C TYR A 193 -1.51 -15.84 -2.84
N GLY A 194 -1.97 -15.76 -4.08
CA GLY A 194 -1.28 -16.35 -5.21
C GLY A 194 -1.55 -15.61 -6.51
N LYS A 195 -0.78 -15.96 -7.52
CA LYS A 195 -0.97 -15.48 -8.88
C LYS A 195 -0.81 -16.63 -9.87
N THR A 196 -1.57 -16.56 -10.95
CA THR A 196 -1.54 -17.52 -12.04
C THR A 196 -1.24 -16.75 -13.33
N PRO A 197 -0.18 -17.08 -14.07
CA PRO A 197 0.15 -16.38 -15.30
C PRO A 197 -1.01 -16.42 -16.31
N ILE A 198 -1.28 -15.29 -16.97
CA ILE A 198 -2.22 -15.22 -18.09
C ILE A 198 -1.43 -15.43 -19.38
N THR A 199 -1.76 -16.52 -20.05
CA THR A 199 -1.24 -16.89 -21.35
C THR A 199 -2.40 -17.10 -22.33
N PRO A 200 -2.18 -17.23 -23.63
CA PRO A 200 -3.24 -17.65 -24.57
C PRO A 200 -3.93 -18.95 -24.14
N ALA A 201 -3.18 -19.92 -23.57
CA ALA A 201 -3.74 -21.16 -23.03
C ALA A 201 -4.63 -20.91 -21.82
N THR A 202 -4.24 -20.02 -20.90
CA THR A 202 -5.07 -19.61 -19.74
C THR A 202 -6.37 -18.98 -20.21
N MET A 203 -6.30 -18.06 -21.17
CA MET A 203 -7.47 -17.37 -21.71
C MET A 203 -8.45 -18.29 -22.43
N ALA A 204 -7.96 -19.39 -23.02
CA ALA A 204 -8.79 -20.34 -23.73
C ALA A 204 -9.77 -21.12 -22.82
N TRP A 205 -9.43 -21.31 -21.53
CA TRP A 205 -10.30 -22.03 -20.60
C TRP A 205 -10.93 -21.13 -19.54
N LEU A 206 -10.47 -19.89 -19.39
CA LEU A 206 -10.96 -18.98 -18.34
C LEU A 206 -12.39 -18.55 -18.64
N PRO A 207 -13.37 -18.78 -17.73
CA PRO A 207 -14.74 -18.34 -17.93
C PRO A 207 -14.84 -16.82 -18.09
N GLU A 208 -15.66 -16.37 -19.03
CA GLU A 208 -15.84 -14.95 -19.32
C GLU A 208 -16.24 -14.12 -18.08
N VAL A 209 -17.03 -14.70 -17.17
CA VAL A 209 -17.43 -14.03 -15.93
C VAL A 209 -16.25 -13.63 -15.05
N LEU A 210 -15.09 -14.25 -15.22
CA LEU A 210 -13.85 -13.95 -14.48
C LEU A 210 -12.94 -12.94 -15.19
N VAL A 211 -13.24 -12.57 -16.44
CA VAL A 211 -12.43 -11.67 -17.26
C VAL A 211 -12.87 -10.22 -17.08
N GLY A 212 -11.95 -9.31 -16.81
CA GLY A 212 -12.23 -7.87 -16.66
C GLY A 212 -13.13 -7.50 -15.48
N THR A 213 -13.24 -8.40 -14.50
CA THR A 213 -14.08 -8.25 -13.32
C THR A 213 -13.28 -8.49 -12.05
N PHE A 214 -13.77 -7.99 -10.92
CA PHE A 214 -13.30 -8.39 -9.60
C PHE A 214 -14.32 -9.39 -9.02
N ASN A 215 -13.91 -10.62 -8.80
CA ASN A 215 -14.79 -11.68 -8.39
C ASN A 215 -14.61 -12.05 -6.93
N ARG A 216 -15.73 -12.31 -6.23
CA ARG A 216 -15.75 -12.93 -4.90
C ARG A 216 -16.59 -14.18 -4.95
N MET A 217 -15.97 -15.32 -4.75
CA MET A 217 -16.62 -16.63 -4.70
C MET A 217 -16.75 -17.07 -3.26
N HIS A 218 -17.91 -17.60 -2.90
CA HIS A 218 -18.19 -18.14 -1.58
C HIS A 218 -18.53 -19.63 -1.71
N GLY A 219 -17.79 -20.45 -1.00
CA GLY A 219 -17.98 -21.89 -0.91
C GLY A 219 -18.56 -22.34 0.42
N PRO A 220 -18.64 -23.66 0.64
CA PRO A 220 -19.00 -24.23 1.91
C PRO A 220 -17.99 -23.90 3.00
N ASP A 221 -18.35 -24.12 4.26
CA ASP A 221 -17.49 -23.98 5.44
C ASP A 221 -16.82 -22.61 5.63
N GLY A 222 -17.44 -21.56 5.04
CA GLY A 222 -16.93 -20.19 5.12
C GLY A 222 -15.70 -19.91 4.24
N VAL A 223 -15.28 -20.87 3.40
CA VAL A 223 -14.18 -20.67 2.46
C VAL A 223 -14.61 -19.67 1.40
N ALA A 224 -13.75 -18.68 1.17
CA ALA A 224 -13.97 -17.66 0.16
C ALA A 224 -12.72 -17.47 -0.71
N MET A 225 -12.94 -17.27 -2.00
CA MET A 225 -11.89 -16.94 -2.97
C MET A 225 -12.21 -15.62 -3.66
N ALA A 226 -11.22 -14.75 -3.77
CA ALA A 226 -11.33 -13.58 -4.64
C ALA A 226 -10.38 -13.74 -5.82
N VAL A 227 -10.83 -13.33 -7.02
CA VAL A 227 -10.03 -13.41 -8.25
C VAL A 227 -10.20 -12.12 -9.05
N ALA A 228 -9.09 -11.62 -9.59
CA ALA A 228 -9.09 -10.50 -10.51
C ALA A 228 -8.05 -10.70 -11.62
N THR A 229 -8.41 -10.36 -12.85
CA THR A 229 -7.44 -10.27 -13.94
C THR A 229 -6.57 -9.03 -13.78
N CYS A 230 -5.28 -9.20 -13.97
CA CYS A 230 -4.27 -8.15 -13.93
C CYS A 230 -3.59 -8.08 -15.31
N ILE A 231 -4.29 -7.49 -16.27
CA ILE A 231 -3.84 -7.29 -17.66
C ILE A 231 -3.52 -5.81 -17.83
N ARG A 232 -2.32 -5.49 -18.25
CA ARG A 232 -1.89 -4.10 -18.46
C ARG A 232 -2.49 -3.50 -19.73
N TRP A 233 -2.56 -2.17 -19.74
CA TRP A 233 -2.92 -1.42 -20.95
C TRP A 233 -1.80 -1.48 -21.99
N GLU A 234 -0.57 -1.31 -21.53
CA GLU A 234 0.62 -1.26 -22.37
C GLU A 234 1.73 -2.14 -21.74
N SER A 235 2.56 -2.76 -22.55
CA SER A 235 3.71 -3.51 -22.03
C SER A 235 4.71 -2.59 -21.34
N LEU A 236 5.41 -3.10 -20.31
CA LEU A 236 6.42 -2.31 -19.61
C LEU A 236 7.50 -1.80 -20.55
N ALA A 237 7.93 -2.63 -21.51
CA ALA A 237 8.95 -2.27 -22.49
C ALA A 237 8.53 -1.09 -23.38
N ALA A 238 7.30 -1.13 -23.92
CA ALA A 238 6.77 -0.06 -24.79
C ALA A 238 6.57 1.25 -24.01
N ALA A 239 5.92 1.18 -22.84
CA ALA A 239 5.69 2.34 -21.99
C ALA A 239 7.03 2.99 -21.55
N THR A 240 8.00 2.18 -21.15
CA THR A 240 9.30 2.67 -20.70
C THR A 240 10.09 3.31 -21.84
N ALA A 241 10.11 2.68 -23.03
CA ALA A 241 10.79 3.22 -24.20
C ALA A 241 10.23 4.61 -24.58
N ARG A 242 8.93 4.81 -24.42
CA ARG A 242 8.24 6.06 -24.78
C ARG A 242 8.37 7.15 -23.71
N LEU A 243 8.19 6.80 -22.42
CA LEU A 243 8.02 7.79 -21.33
C LEU A 243 9.26 7.98 -20.48
N ALA A 244 10.12 6.97 -20.38
CA ALA A 244 11.32 6.98 -19.56
C ALA A 244 12.48 6.24 -20.24
N PRO A 245 12.97 6.72 -21.41
CA PRO A 245 14.05 6.06 -22.13
C PRO A 245 15.27 5.87 -21.20
N GLY A 246 15.82 4.66 -21.20
CA GLY A 246 16.96 4.28 -20.35
C GLY A 246 16.58 3.70 -18.98
N LEU A 247 15.35 3.86 -18.51
CA LEU A 247 14.87 3.15 -17.32
C LEU A 247 14.65 1.67 -17.65
N ARG A 248 15.18 0.79 -16.81
CA ARG A 248 14.99 -0.66 -16.95
C ARG A 248 14.11 -1.16 -15.83
N LEU A 249 12.91 -1.63 -16.17
CA LEU A 249 11.99 -2.28 -15.25
C LEU A 249 12.05 -3.80 -15.46
N VAL A 250 12.05 -4.54 -14.36
CA VAL A 250 11.90 -6.01 -14.42
C VAL A 250 10.48 -6.31 -14.80
N ASP A 251 10.28 -7.00 -15.91
CA ASP A 251 8.94 -7.35 -16.39
C ASP A 251 8.30 -8.44 -15.52
N THR A 252 7.00 -8.35 -15.41
CA THR A 252 6.14 -9.36 -14.80
C THR A 252 5.05 -9.70 -15.82
N PRO A 253 4.79 -10.98 -16.12
CA PRO A 253 3.70 -11.32 -17.03
C PRO A 253 2.36 -10.84 -16.49
N ASP A 254 1.35 -10.69 -17.34
CA ASP A 254 -0.02 -10.53 -16.91
C ASP A 254 -0.48 -11.76 -16.12
N TYR A 255 -1.34 -11.59 -15.13
CA TYR A 255 -1.71 -12.68 -14.23
C TYR A 255 -3.13 -12.56 -13.69
N LEU A 256 -3.67 -13.68 -13.22
CA LEU A 256 -4.80 -13.73 -12.32
C LEU A 256 -4.27 -13.57 -10.90
N SER A 257 -4.65 -12.50 -10.21
CA SER A 257 -4.44 -12.38 -8.76
C SER A 257 -5.55 -13.12 -8.04
N TRP A 258 -5.21 -13.97 -7.09
CA TRP A 258 -6.22 -14.65 -6.28
C TRP A 258 -5.86 -14.67 -4.80
N THR A 259 -6.90 -14.71 -3.96
CA THR A 259 -6.79 -14.89 -2.51
C THR A 259 -7.77 -15.96 -2.08
N LEU A 260 -7.37 -16.80 -1.13
CA LEU A 260 -8.18 -17.89 -0.60
C LEU A 260 -8.08 -17.93 0.92
N GLY A 261 -9.21 -18.00 1.61
CA GLY A 261 -9.24 -18.06 3.07
C GLY A 261 -10.64 -18.28 3.65
N PRO A 262 -10.77 -18.33 4.98
CA PRO A 262 -9.71 -18.08 5.97
C PRO A 262 -8.65 -19.17 6.03
N LEU A 263 -7.44 -18.79 6.46
CA LEU A 263 -6.33 -19.71 6.67
C LEU A 263 -6.17 -19.98 8.17
N SER A 264 -6.05 -21.26 8.54
CA SER A 264 -5.78 -21.70 9.90
C SER A 264 -4.39 -21.23 10.37
N ASP A 265 -4.27 -20.89 11.65
CA ASP A 265 -3.07 -20.28 12.26
C ASP A 265 -1.80 -21.12 12.06
N GLN A 266 -1.92 -22.44 12.10
CA GLN A 266 -0.79 -23.36 11.90
C GLN A 266 -0.10 -23.22 10.53
N PHE A 267 -0.77 -22.62 9.53
CA PHE A 267 -0.23 -22.44 8.18
C PHE A 267 0.27 -21.02 7.91
N ARG A 268 0.19 -20.10 8.89
CA ARG A 268 0.59 -18.68 8.67
C ARG A 268 2.06 -18.52 8.25
N SER A 269 2.92 -19.45 8.65
CA SER A 269 4.36 -19.44 8.32
C SER A 269 4.75 -20.56 7.33
N ALA A 270 3.76 -21.22 6.70
CA ALA A 270 4.05 -22.29 5.75
C ALA A 270 4.65 -21.74 4.45
N ASP A 271 5.48 -22.56 3.81
CA ASP A 271 6.08 -22.24 2.52
C ASP A 271 5.09 -22.31 1.35
N GLY A 272 5.48 -21.76 0.20
CA GLY A 272 4.65 -21.72 -1.00
C GLY A 272 4.13 -23.09 -1.44
N PRO A 273 4.98 -24.13 -1.55
CA PRO A 273 4.52 -25.48 -1.90
C PRO A 273 3.48 -26.06 -0.94
N THR A 274 3.62 -25.83 0.36
CA THR A 274 2.66 -26.28 1.38
C THR A 274 1.34 -25.53 1.26
N LEU A 275 1.40 -24.20 1.10
CA LEU A 275 0.21 -23.36 0.90
C LEU A 275 -0.50 -23.66 -0.40
N HIS A 276 0.22 -23.95 -1.46
CA HIS A 276 -0.35 -24.32 -2.75
C HIS A 276 -1.14 -25.65 -2.66
N ARG A 277 -0.55 -26.71 -2.06
CA ARG A 277 -1.25 -27.98 -1.82
C ARG A 277 -2.47 -27.78 -0.90
N LEU A 278 -2.37 -26.90 0.09
CA LEU A 278 -3.51 -26.58 0.95
C LEU A 278 -4.63 -25.90 0.16
N ALA A 279 -4.30 -24.92 -0.68
CA ALA A 279 -5.26 -24.21 -1.53
C ALA A 279 -5.99 -25.18 -2.47
N GLN A 280 -5.28 -26.15 -3.07
CA GLN A 280 -5.90 -27.22 -3.88
C GLN A 280 -6.92 -28.02 -3.09
N ARG A 281 -6.58 -28.43 -1.85
CA ARG A 281 -7.53 -29.17 -0.98
C ARG A 281 -8.74 -28.32 -0.58
N MET A 282 -8.55 -27.04 -0.25
CA MET A 282 -9.64 -26.13 0.12
C MET A 282 -10.65 -25.92 -1.02
N LEU A 283 -10.24 -26.13 -2.26
CA LEU A 283 -11.09 -26.00 -3.44
C LEU A 283 -11.70 -27.34 -3.90
N THR A 284 -11.63 -28.42 -3.09
CA THR A 284 -12.28 -29.69 -3.42
C THR A 284 -13.78 -29.47 -3.57
N GLY A 285 -14.37 -29.94 -4.69
CA GLY A 285 -15.78 -29.75 -5.01
C GLY A 285 -16.14 -28.39 -5.64
N TRP A 286 -15.17 -27.47 -5.79
CA TRP A 286 -15.41 -26.22 -6.49
C TRP A 286 -15.41 -26.40 -8.02
N HIS A 287 -15.92 -25.39 -8.71
CA HIS A 287 -15.92 -25.36 -10.19
C HIS A 287 -14.53 -25.66 -10.76
N PRO A 288 -14.40 -26.48 -11.82
CA PRO A 288 -13.12 -26.84 -12.39
C PRO A 288 -12.21 -25.63 -12.72
N ALA A 289 -12.77 -24.53 -13.23
CA ALA A 289 -12.00 -23.34 -13.53
C ALA A 289 -11.41 -22.68 -12.26
N ALA A 290 -12.14 -22.65 -11.13
CA ALA A 290 -11.63 -22.12 -9.88
C ALA A 290 -10.46 -22.95 -9.35
N ARG A 291 -10.55 -24.28 -9.48
CA ARG A 291 -9.45 -25.20 -9.14
C ARG A 291 -8.25 -25.00 -10.06
N ARG A 292 -8.49 -24.92 -11.37
CA ARG A 292 -7.44 -24.75 -12.37
C ARG A 292 -6.65 -23.45 -12.21
N ILE A 293 -7.29 -22.37 -11.73
CA ILE A 293 -6.58 -21.13 -11.36
C ILE A 293 -5.48 -21.42 -10.34
N VAL A 294 -5.77 -22.26 -9.33
CA VAL A 294 -4.77 -22.61 -8.32
C VAL A 294 -3.79 -23.66 -8.86
N ASP A 295 -4.25 -24.65 -9.60
CA ASP A 295 -3.40 -25.72 -10.16
C ASP A 295 -2.30 -25.17 -11.07
N GLU A 296 -2.60 -24.13 -11.86
CA GLU A 296 -1.65 -23.45 -12.77
C GLU A 296 -0.92 -22.25 -12.11
N ALA A 297 -1.04 -22.07 -10.78
CA ALA A 297 -0.44 -20.93 -10.10
C ALA A 297 1.09 -21.02 -10.01
N ASP A 298 1.73 -19.85 -9.94
CA ASP A 298 3.14 -19.71 -9.59
C ASP A 298 3.33 -20.08 -8.10
N VAL A 299 3.81 -21.30 -7.87
CA VAL A 299 4.00 -21.85 -6.51
C VAL A 299 5.01 -21.02 -5.71
N ALA A 300 6.08 -20.53 -6.36
CA ALA A 300 7.09 -19.69 -5.69
C ALA A 300 6.55 -18.32 -5.30
N ALA A 301 5.49 -17.89 -5.95
CA ALA A 301 4.79 -16.63 -5.65
C ALA A 301 3.54 -16.84 -4.75
N THR A 302 3.33 -18.04 -4.18
CA THR A 302 2.22 -18.32 -3.26
C THR A 302 2.68 -18.12 -1.82
N PHE A 303 1.97 -17.32 -1.03
CA PHE A 303 2.34 -17.00 0.35
C PHE A 303 1.13 -16.71 1.23
N ALA A 304 1.33 -16.82 2.54
CA ALA A 304 0.31 -16.47 3.53
C ALA A 304 0.41 -14.98 3.90
N VAL A 305 -0.75 -14.35 4.07
CA VAL A 305 -0.85 -12.96 4.58
C VAL A 305 -1.74 -12.96 5.81
N THR A 306 -1.21 -12.43 6.91
CA THR A 306 -2.02 -12.10 8.08
C THR A 306 -2.62 -10.72 7.88
N ILE A 307 -3.93 -10.65 7.85
CA ILE A 307 -4.69 -9.40 7.77
C ILE A 307 -4.73 -8.79 9.16
N ARG A 308 -4.33 -7.53 9.26
CA ARG A 308 -4.18 -6.80 10.52
C ARG A 308 -4.94 -5.49 10.51
N SER A 309 -5.25 -4.99 11.70
CA SER A 309 -5.88 -3.69 11.89
C SER A 309 -5.26 -2.97 13.09
N ALA A 310 -4.87 -1.72 12.90
CA ALA A 310 -4.38 -0.89 13.98
C ALA A 310 -5.55 -0.36 14.83
N ARG A 311 -5.33 -0.27 16.15
CA ARG A 311 -6.22 0.48 17.03
C ARG A 311 -5.83 1.96 17.01
N PRO A 312 -6.80 2.87 17.15
CA PRO A 312 -6.52 4.31 17.20
C PRO A 312 -5.50 4.66 18.26
N VAL A 313 -4.59 5.56 17.93
CA VAL A 313 -3.59 6.11 18.86
C VAL A 313 -3.76 7.62 18.96
N GLN A 314 -3.32 8.17 20.08
CA GLN A 314 -3.22 9.62 20.24
C GLN A 314 -1.92 10.14 19.63
N ARG A 315 -1.88 11.43 19.34
CA ARG A 315 -0.66 12.07 18.87
C ARG A 315 0.44 11.98 19.93
N TRP A 316 1.63 11.65 19.49
CA TRP A 316 2.82 11.53 20.33
C TRP A 316 3.56 12.87 20.50
N ARG A 317 4.52 12.91 21.42
CA ARG A 317 5.24 14.17 21.76
C ARG A 317 6.49 14.44 20.91
N ALA A 318 7.05 13.43 20.25
CA ALA A 318 8.32 13.58 19.55
C ALA A 318 8.16 14.47 18.30
N ALA A 319 8.80 15.63 18.31
CA ALA A 319 8.66 16.63 17.26
C ALA A 319 9.47 16.34 15.98
N ASN A 320 10.50 15.50 16.07
CA ASN A 320 11.42 15.15 15.00
C ASN A 320 11.40 13.66 14.64
N VAL A 321 10.37 12.92 15.08
CA VAL A 321 10.09 11.55 14.66
C VAL A 321 8.59 11.44 14.39
N THR A 322 8.23 10.95 13.21
CA THR A 322 6.82 10.73 12.83
C THR A 322 6.65 9.41 12.09
N LEU A 323 5.40 9.05 11.79
CA LEU A 323 5.02 7.77 11.17
C LEU A 323 4.22 8.01 9.87
N LEU A 324 4.21 7.02 8.98
CA LEU A 324 3.53 7.06 7.70
C LEU A 324 2.99 5.67 7.32
N GLY A 325 1.78 5.62 6.78
CA GLY A 325 1.20 4.41 6.20
C GLY A 325 0.94 3.30 7.21
N ASP A 326 1.21 2.05 6.82
CA ASP A 326 0.98 0.88 7.66
C ASP A 326 1.82 0.87 8.97
N ALA A 327 2.81 1.75 9.08
CA ALA A 327 3.54 1.93 10.32
C ALA A 327 2.65 2.48 11.44
N VAL A 328 1.58 3.19 11.12
CA VAL A 328 0.65 3.76 12.10
C VAL A 328 -0.78 3.25 11.97
N HIS A 329 -1.32 3.17 10.75
CA HIS A 329 -2.74 2.87 10.52
C HIS A 329 -2.96 1.68 9.57
N THR A 330 -2.20 0.58 9.77
CA THR A 330 -2.43 -0.68 9.04
C THR A 330 -3.90 -1.08 9.12
N MET A 331 -4.46 -1.58 8.03
CA MET A 331 -5.90 -1.84 7.91
C MET A 331 -6.20 -3.07 7.06
N SER A 332 -7.42 -3.59 7.20
CA SER A 332 -7.93 -4.66 6.35
C SER A 332 -7.93 -4.23 4.87
N PRO A 333 -7.49 -5.08 3.93
CA PRO A 333 -7.47 -4.77 2.50
C PRO A 333 -8.85 -4.74 1.85
N GLY A 334 -9.91 -5.07 2.58
CA GLY A 334 -11.27 -5.26 2.03
C GLY A 334 -11.83 -4.09 1.22
N ARG A 335 -11.38 -2.85 1.47
CA ARG A 335 -11.76 -1.65 0.71
C ARG A 335 -10.66 -1.12 -0.20
N GLY A 336 -9.45 -1.70 -0.18
CA GLY A 336 -8.31 -1.26 -0.99
C GLY A 336 -7.81 0.15 -0.65
N GLU A 337 -7.89 0.58 0.64
CA GLU A 337 -7.53 1.93 1.07
C GLU A 337 -6.07 2.07 1.50
N GLY A 338 -5.44 1.03 2.04
CA GLY A 338 -4.14 1.15 2.70
C GLY A 338 -3.07 1.86 1.90
N ALA A 339 -2.87 1.48 0.63
CA ALA A 339 -1.90 2.13 -0.24
C ALA A 339 -2.27 3.59 -0.55
N ASN A 340 -3.57 3.88 -0.74
CA ASN A 340 -4.06 5.24 -1.03
C ASN A 340 -3.85 6.19 0.15
N VAL A 341 -4.10 5.71 1.36
CA VAL A 341 -3.86 6.47 2.59
C VAL A 341 -2.37 6.72 2.77
N ALA A 342 -1.50 5.71 2.57
CA ALA A 342 -0.05 5.88 2.65
C ALA A 342 0.50 6.87 1.60
N LEU A 343 -0.04 6.88 0.39
CA LEU A 343 0.30 7.87 -0.64
C LEU A 343 -0.16 9.28 -0.24
N ARG A 344 -1.37 9.40 0.31
CA ARG A 344 -1.90 10.66 0.83
C ARG A 344 -1.04 11.20 1.97
N ASP A 345 -0.59 10.34 2.89
CA ASP A 345 0.35 10.71 3.96
C ASP A 345 1.63 11.30 3.37
N ALA A 346 2.20 10.63 2.36
CA ALA A 346 3.43 11.08 1.70
C ALA A 346 3.28 12.48 1.11
N ALA A 347 2.19 12.73 0.38
CA ALA A 347 1.93 14.05 -0.21
C ALA A 347 1.67 15.12 0.88
N LEU A 348 0.91 14.78 1.92
CA LEU A 348 0.64 15.69 3.03
C LEU A 348 1.93 16.06 3.76
N LEU A 349 2.74 15.06 4.14
CA LEU A 349 3.99 15.30 4.85
C LEU A 349 4.97 16.10 3.99
N ARG A 350 5.09 15.78 2.69
CA ARG A 350 5.87 16.60 1.76
C ARG A 350 5.47 18.07 1.80
N ARG A 351 4.16 18.39 1.70
CA ARG A 351 3.68 19.78 1.75
C ARG A 351 4.11 20.47 3.05
N ARG A 352 3.93 19.79 4.19
CA ARG A 352 4.34 20.35 5.51
C ARG A 352 5.84 20.58 5.62
N LEU A 353 6.66 19.72 5.00
CA LEU A 353 8.12 19.88 5.01
C LEU A 353 8.58 20.98 4.03
N VAL A 354 7.85 21.24 2.96
CA VAL A 354 8.05 22.43 2.12
C VAL A 354 7.72 23.71 2.92
N ASP A 355 6.67 23.70 3.76
CA ASP A 355 6.39 24.83 4.65
C ASP A 355 7.57 25.10 5.62
N VAL A 356 8.27 24.04 6.08
CA VAL A 356 9.47 24.17 6.92
C VAL A 356 10.60 24.88 6.17
N THR A 357 10.84 24.55 4.90
CA THR A 357 11.86 25.25 4.10
C THR A 357 11.50 26.73 3.84
N ASN A 358 10.24 27.09 3.98
CA ASN A 358 9.72 28.45 3.89
C ASN A 358 9.61 29.15 5.26
N GLY A 359 10.20 28.56 6.34
CA GLY A 359 10.33 29.20 7.65
C GLY A 359 9.36 28.70 8.73
N MET A 360 8.46 27.73 8.44
CA MET A 360 7.64 27.12 9.47
C MET A 360 8.51 26.27 10.41
N PRO A 361 8.34 26.33 11.74
CA PRO A 361 9.05 25.41 12.64
C PRO A 361 8.69 23.94 12.38
N LEU A 362 9.71 23.05 12.35
CA LEU A 362 9.52 21.62 12.11
C LEU A 362 8.47 21.00 13.05
N VAL A 363 8.49 21.38 14.33
CA VAL A 363 7.51 20.95 15.34
C VAL A 363 6.06 21.26 14.94
N GLN A 364 5.83 22.45 14.35
CA GLN A 364 4.48 22.84 13.91
C GLN A 364 4.07 22.06 12.66
N ALA A 365 5.00 21.88 11.72
CA ALA A 365 4.76 21.13 10.49
C ALA A 365 4.41 19.66 10.78
N THR A 366 5.19 19.00 11.63
CA THR A 366 4.93 17.60 12.03
C THR A 366 3.64 17.48 12.82
N ALA A 367 3.36 18.39 13.74
CA ALA A 367 2.12 18.42 14.51
C ALA A 367 0.86 18.57 13.63
N ALA A 368 0.92 19.45 12.64
CA ALA A 368 -0.17 19.64 11.68
C ALA A 368 -0.37 18.39 10.79
N TYR A 369 0.72 17.79 10.32
CA TYR A 369 0.68 16.52 9.60
C TYR A 369 0.01 15.42 10.42
N GLU A 370 0.51 15.16 11.63
CA GLU A 370 0.04 14.10 12.51
C GLU A 370 -1.44 14.23 12.85
N THR A 371 -1.89 15.45 13.14
CA THR A 371 -3.30 15.72 13.45
C THR A 371 -4.23 15.33 12.29
N GLU A 372 -3.85 15.71 11.08
CA GLU A 372 -4.66 15.43 9.89
C GLU A 372 -4.56 13.95 9.49
N MET A 373 -3.35 13.38 9.49
CA MET A 373 -3.08 11.99 9.16
C MET A 373 -3.81 11.02 10.10
N LEU A 374 -3.74 11.21 11.40
CA LEU A 374 -4.43 10.35 12.37
C LEU A 374 -5.95 10.38 12.17
N ARG A 375 -6.52 11.55 11.89
CA ARG A 375 -7.96 11.70 11.68
C ARG A 375 -8.44 10.86 10.48
N TYR A 376 -7.87 11.05 9.28
CA TYR A 376 -8.34 10.31 8.10
C TYR A 376 -7.82 8.87 8.04
N GLY A 377 -6.63 8.62 8.57
CA GLY A 377 -6.04 7.27 8.60
C GLY A 377 -6.88 6.33 9.46
N PHE A 378 -7.24 6.73 10.68
CA PHE A 378 -8.08 5.90 11.53
C PHE A 378 -9.55 5.87 11.11
N GLN A 379 -10.04 6.90 10.41
CA GLN A 379 -11.33 6.80 9.72
C GLN A 379 -11.29 5.68 8.66
N ALA A 380 -10.23 5.61 7.85
CA ALA A 380 -10.06 4.55 6.86
C ALA A 380 -9.91 3.15 7.51
N VAL A 381 -9.21 3.06 8.65
CA VAL A 381 -9.15 1.82 9.45
C VAL A 381 -10.56 1.38 9.87
N ALA A 382 -11.34 2.27 10.48
CA ALA A 382 -12.71 1.98 10.93
C ALA A 382 -13.60 1.55 9.76
N ASP A 383 -13.53 2.28 8.64
CA ASP A 383 -14.26 1.95 7.43
C ASP A 383 -13.88 0.58 6.86
N SER A 384 -12.60 0.19 6.97
CA SER A 384 -12.11 -1.10 6.48
C SER A 384 -12.66 -2.30 7.25
N LEU A 385 -13.04 -2.10 8.50
CA LEU A 385 -13.64 -3.11 9.38
C LEU A 385 -15.16 -3.22 9.20
N SER A 386 -15.81 -2.17 8.71
CA SER A 386 -17.24 -2.21 8.43
C SER A 386 -17.54 -3.17 7.29
N LYS A 387 -18.63 -3.95 7.41
CA LYS A 387 -19.05 -4.87 6.33
C LYS A 387 -19.21 -4.06 5.03
N PRO A 388 -18.51 -4.40 3.95
CA PRO A 388 -18.50 -3.58 2.72
C PRO A 388 -19.88 -3.40 2.06
N PHE A 389 -20.91 -4.10 2.54
CA PHE A 389 -22.25 -4.22 1.96
C PHE A 389 -23.38 -4.14 2.98
N ALA A 390 -23.13 -3.73 4.23
CA ALA A 390 -24.22 -3.37 5.13
C ALA A 390 -24.99 -2.22 4.44
N ARG A 391 -26.29 -2.43 4.13
CA ARG A 391 -27.18 -1.32 3.77
C ARG A 391 -27.01 -0.28 4.88
N ARG A 392 -26.70 0.98 4.53
CA ARG A 392 -26.95 2.09 5.44
C ARG A 392 -28.45 2.00 5.72
N GLU A 393 -28.82 1.60 6.91
CA GLU A 393 -30.17 1.84 7.41
C GLU A 393 -30.34 3.36 7.32
N GLY A 394 -31.30 3.79 6.51
CA GLY A 394 -31.69 5.18 6.41
C GLY A 394 -32.12 5.65 7.81
N PRO A 395 -32.09 6.97 8.12
CA PRO A 395 -32.55 7.49 9.39
C PRO A 395 -33.93 6.90 9.71
N GLY A 396 -34.02 6.19 10.83
CA GLY A 396 -35.20 5.48 11.25
C GLY A 396 -36.41 6.42 11.21
N ARG A 397 -37.48 5.98 10.55
CA ARG A 397 -38.79 6.60 10.72
C ARG A 397 -39.11 6.55 12.21
N VAL A 398 -39.18 7.72 12.80
CA VAL A 398 -39.77 7.92 14.13
C VAL A 398 -41.19 7.34 14.08
N PRO A 399 -41.57 6.41 14.97
CA PRO A 399 -42.95 5.97 15.05
C PRO A 399 -43.81 7.17 15.49
N THR A 400 -44.68 7.66 14.63
CA THR A 400 -45.75 8.55 15.03
C THR A 400 -46.69 7.76 15.92
N GLY A 401 -46.55 7.95 17.23
CA GLY A 401 -47.53 7.46 18.20
C GLY A 401 -48.88 8.09 17.89
N ARG A 402 -49.87 7.24 17.66
CA ARG A 402 -51.29 7.63 17.80
C ARG A 402 -51.61 7.68 19.30
N ALA A 403 -52.01 8.86 19.69
CA ALA A 403 -52.77 9.01 20.94
C ALA A 403 -54.14 8.35 20.76
N GLU A 404 -54.53 7.50 21.66
CA GLU A 404 -55.87 7.31 22.25
C GLU A 404 -55.73 6.93 23.70
#